data_cdc8fc451ec24785a7bcffb62c98924e
#
_entry.id   cdc8fc451ec24785a7bcffb62c98924e
#
_cell.length_a   1.000
_cell.length_b   1.000
_cell.length_c   1.000
_cell.angle_alpha   90.00
_cell.angle_beta   90.00
_cell.angle_gamma   90.00
#
_symmetry.space_group_name_H-M   'P 1'
#
loop_
_entity.id
_entity.type
_entity.pdbx_description
1 polymer ?
#
loop_
_entity_poly.entity_id
_entity_poly.type
_entity_poly.pdbx_seq_one_letter_code
_entity_poly.pdbx_strand_id
1 'polypeptide(L)'
;MTASTTRSSDHAGPGPHPVSGGPIVQLPTAFGDFVAQAWTDLETGHEHLAVSSPNPPKGGRAPLVRLHSECLTGDVFGSYRCDCGEQLAFALELIHAEGGTLLYLRGQEGRGIGLANKIKAYALQEAGFDTVEANEQLGLPVDARSYTAAGQILAEMGLHEVRLLSNNPDKQNRLAQAGVTVVEMVPTEVPSREQNLRYLQTKKDRMDHRLALEVEPVSNGKTPASPFDNNQD
;
A
#
# COMPACT_ATOMS: atom_id res chain seq x y z
N MET A 1 -0.62 45.51 37.51
CA MET A 1 0.21 44.90 36.45
C MET A 1 -0.04 43.41 36.50
N THR A 2 -0.95 42.93 35.68
CA THR A 2 -1.34 41.52 35.60
C THR A 2 -0.75 40.95 34.32
N ALA A 3 0.20 40.05 34.48
CA ALA A 3 0.83 39.35 33.35
C ALA A 3 -0.13 38.25 32.83
N SER A 4 -0.55 38.39 31.60
CA SER A 4 -1.32 37.39 30.84
C SER A 4 -0.36 36.33 30.32
N THR A 5 -0.45 35.12 30.86
CA THR A 5 0.28 33.98 30.39
C THR A 5 -0.52 33.31 29.25
N THR A 6 -0.13 33.56 28.03
CA THR A 6 -0.61 32.82 26.84
C THR A 6 -0.15 31.39 26.93
N ARG A 7 -1.07 30.44 27.14
CA ARG A 7 -0.82 29.00 26.98
C ARG A 7 -0.67 28.70 25.52
N SER A 8 0.53 28.24 25.13
CA SER A 8 0.79 27.55 23.88
C SER A 8 -0.11 26.31 23.81
N SER A 9 -0.93 26.22 22.79
CA SER A 9 -1.67 25.00 22.48
C SER A 9 -0.69 23.99 21.89
N ASP A 10 -0.14 23.11 22.75
CA ASP A 10 0.57 21.93 22.32
C ASP A 10 -0.40 21.08 21.50
N HIS A 11 -0.12 20.97 20.20
CA HIS A 11 -0.72 19.95 19.36
C HIS A 11 -0.13 18.61 19.78
N ALA A 12 -0.76 17.98 20.77
CA ALA A 12 -0.52 16.57 21.04
C ALA A 12 -0.90 15.81 19.75
N GLY A 13 0.08 15.16 19.12
CA GLY A 13 -0.16 14.20 18.06
C GLY A 13 -1.14 13.12 18.52
N PRO A 14 -1.78 12.37 17.62
CA PRO A 14 -2.68 11.30 18.02
C PRO A 14 -1.96 10.39 19.01
N GLY A 15 -2.63 10.06 20.11
CA GLY A 15 -2.11 9.17 21.13
C GLY A 15 -1.72 7.80 20.54
N PRO A 16 -0.98 6.95 21.29
CA PRO A 16 -0.51 5.68 20.76
C PRO A 16 -1.69 4.83 20.33
N HIS A 17 -1.71 4.49 19.04
CA HIS A 17 -2.69 3.56 18.46
C HIS A 17 -2.23 2.13 18.81
N PRO A 18 -2.92 1.36 19.64
CA PRO A 18 -2.39 0.11 20.16
C PRO A 18 -2.39 -0.98 19.10
N VAL A 19 -1.23 -1.59 18.89
CA VAL A 19 -1.06 -2.77 18.03
C VAL A 19 -0.39 -3.90 18.81
N SER A 20 -0.64 -5.15 18.41
CA SER A 20 -0.04 -6.33 19.03
C SER A 20 0.57 -7.25 17.98
N GLY A 21 1.87 -7.50 18.08
CA GLY A 21 2.62 -8.39 17.19
C GLY A 21 2.55 -9.86 17.64
N GLY A 22 2.30 -10.77 16.70
CA GLY A 22 2.39 -12.22 16.89
C GLY A 22 3.83 -12.75 16.77
N PRO A 23 4.02 -14.07 16.69
CA PRO A 23 5.33 -14.69 16.45
C PRO A 23 5.85 -14.38 15.04
N ILE A 24 7.19 -14.33 14.91
CA ILE A 24 7.85 -14.24 13.61
C ILE A 24 8.08 -15.66 13.10
N VAL A 25 7.73 -15.90 11.83
CA VAL A 25 7.87 -17.20 11.17
C VAL A 25 8.58 -17.06 9.81
N GLN A 26 9.17 -18.14 9.33
CA GLN A 26 9.71 -18.20 7.96
C GLN A 26 8.57 -18.27 6.95
N LEU A 27 8.70 -17.54 5.87
CA LEU A 27 7.73 -17.49 4.77
C LEU A 27 8.45 -17.62 3.43
N PRO A 28 8.74 -18.85 2.95
CA PRO A 28 9.25 -19.06 1.62
C PRO A 28 8.16 -18.74 0.58
N THR A 29 8.52 -18.00 -0.47
CA THR A 29 7.61 -17.56 -1.52
C THR A 29 8.26 -17.68 -2.90
N ALA A 30 7.45 -17.52 -3.97
CA ALA A 30 7.97 -17.43 -5.34
C ALA A 30 8.89 -16.21 -5.56
N PHE A 31 8.84 -15.20 -4.68
CA PHE A 31 9.64 -13.98 -4.75
C PHE A 31 10.92 -14.05 -3.90
N GLY A 32 11.16 -15.17 -3.22
CA GLY A 32 12.28 -15.41 -2.32
C GLY A 32 11.84 -15.76 -0.90
N ASP A 33 12.84 -15.92 -0.03
CA ASP A 33 12.63 -16.22 1.37
C ASP A 33 12.40 -14.94 2.17
N PHE A 34 11.36 -14.93 3.00
CA PHE A 34 10.99 -13.84 3.89
C PHE A 34 10.79 -14.35 5.32
N VAL A 35 10.68 -13.43 6.25
CA VAL A 35 10.04 -13.66 7.55
C VAL A 35 8.72 -12.92 7.59
N ALA A 36 7.73 -13.51 8.24
CA ALA A 36 6.39 -12.92 8.36
C ALA A 36 5.98 -12.78 9.82
N GLN A 37 5.29 -11.69 10.14
CA GLN A 37 4.71 -11.42 11.44
C GLN A 37 3.31 -10.82 11.26
N ALA A 38 2.31 -11.43 11.89
CA ALA A 38 0.97 -10.86 11.96
C ALA A 38 0.90 -9.80 13.07
N TRP A 39 0.15 -8.74 12.81
CA TRP A 39 -0.10 -7.64 13.73
C TRP A 39 -1.59 -7.39 13.85
N THR A 40 -2.11 -7.31 15.07
CA THR A 40 -3.50 -6.95 15.33
C THR A 40 -3.59 -5.49 15.72
N ASP A 41 -4.39 -4.73 14.99
CA ASP A 41 -4.86 -3.41 15.39
C ASP A 41 -5.93 -3.59 16.48
N LEU A 42 -5.63 -3.18 17.70
CA LEU A 42 -6.50 -3.41 18.85
C LEU A 42 -7.71 -2.47 18.90
N GLU A 43 -7.74 -1.40 18.09
CA GLU A 43 -8.90 -0.51 17.99
C GLU A 43 -9.94 -1.04 16.99
N THR A 44 -9.48 -1.55 15.84
CA THR A 44 -10.37 -2.01 14.77
C THR A 44 -10.56 -3.52 14.74
N GLY A 45 -9.68 -4.28 15.39
CA GLY A 45 -9.59 -5.73 15.29
C GLY A 45 -9.06 -6.25 13.95
N HIS A 46 -8.61 -5.38 13.05
CA HIS A 46 -7.99 -5.81 11.80
C HIS A 46 -6.62 -6.44 12.04
N GLU A 47 -6.34 -7.50 11.29
CA GLU A 47 -5.04 -8.15 11.29
C GLU A 47 -4.26 -7.77 10.04
N HIS A 48 -3.03 -7.31 10.22
CA HIS A 48 -2.11 -6.91 9.17
C HIS A 48 -0.95 -7.91 9.11
N LEU A 49 -0.25 -7.97 7.97
CA LEU A 49 0.91 -8.85 7.81
C LEU A 49 2.13 -8.04 7.42
N ALA A 50 3.18 -8.10 8.24
CA ALA A 50 4.50 -7.65 7.86
C ALA A 50 5.26 -8.81 7.21
N VAL A 51 5.78 -8.60 5.99
CA VAL A 51 6.60 -9.54 5.23
C VAL A 51 7.96 -8.86 5.03
N SER A 52 8.98 -9.35 5.71
CA SER A 52 10.29 -8.71 5.77
C SER A 52 11.37 -9.58 5.13
N SER A 53 12.27 -8.95 4.39
CA SER A 53 13.49 -9.61 3.94
C SER A 53 14.33 -10.04 5.16
N PRO A 54 14.88 -11.26 5.16
CA PRO A 54 15.80 -11.68 6.21
C PRO A 54 17.16 -10.97 6.11
N ASN A 55 17.43 -10.31 4.98
CA ASN A 55 18.67 -9.61 4.72
C ASN A 55 18.61 -8.16 5.20
N PRO A 56 19.69 -7.61 5.75
CA PRO A 56 19.76 -6.20 6.11
C PRO A 56 19.67 -5.31 4.85
N PRO A 57 19.25 -4.04 5.01
CA PRO A 57 19.24 -3.09 3.91
C PRO A 57 20.61 -2.93 3.25
N LYS A 58 20.64 -2.98 1.91
CA LYS A 58 21.88 -2.84 1.13
C LYS A 58 22.55 -1.48 1.33
N GLY A 59 23.87 -1.50 1.46
CA GLY A 59 24.69 -0.29 1.54
C GLY A 59 24.47 0.57 2.78
N GLY A 60 23.90 0.02 3.85
CA GLY A 60 23.61 0.77 5.09
C GLY A 60 22.52 1.84 4.94
N ARG A 61 21.73 1.79 3.86
CA ARG A 61 20.61 2.69 3.61
C ARG A 61 19.46 2.40 4.59
N ALA A 62 18.56 3.34 4.76
CA ALA A 62 17.29 3.08 5.46
C ALA A 62 16.51 1.93 4.76
N PRO A 63 15.80 1.07 5.52
CA PRO A 63 15.07 -0.06 4.96
C PRO A 63 13.98 0.40 3.99
N LEU A 64 13.78 -0.40 2.94
CA LEU A 64 12.69 -0.18 1.99
C LEU A 64 11.37 -0.62 2.63
N VAL A 65 10.35 0.24 2.59
CA VAL A 65 9.03 -0.07 3.14
C VAL A 65 7.95 0.11 2.07
N ARG A 66 7.10 -0.89 1.91
CA ARG A 66 5.87 -0.81 1.12
C ARG A 66 4.65 -0.92 2.03
N LEU A 67 3.78 0.08 2.00
CA LEU A 67 2.43 -0.05 2.53
C LEU A 67 1.50 -0.51 1.41
N HIS A 68 1.10 -1.79 1.44
CA HIS A 68 0.19 -2.37 0.46
C HIS A 68 -1.21 -2.48 1.05
N SER A 69 -2.15 -1.68 0.53
CA SER A 69 -3.58 -1.78 0.87
C SER A 69 -4.17 -2.98 0.15
N GLU A 70 -4.82 -3.89 0.86
CA GLU A 70 -5.40 -5.11 0.29
C GLU A 70 -6.30 -4.82 -0.92
N CYS A 71 -6.22 -5.69 -1.91
CA CYS A 71 -7.03 -5.68 -3.10
C CYS A 71 -7.27 -7.12 -3.57
N LEU A 72 -8.29 -7.78 -3.03
CA LEU A 72 -8.57 -9.20 -3.29
C LEU A 72 -8.59 -9.53 -4.78
N THR A 73 -9.23 -8.68 -5.59
CA THR A 73 -9.35 -8.93 -7.03
C THR A 73 -8.02 -8.80 -7.77
N GLY A 74 -7.17 -7.86 -7.38
CA GLY A 74 -5.86 -7.67 -8.01
C GLY A 74 -4.81 -8.63 -7.46
N ASP A 75 -4.72 -8.73 -6.12
CA ASP A 75 -3.64 -9.46 -5.45
C ASP A 75 -3.79 -10.98 -5.56
N VAL A 76 -5.04 -11.51 -5.53
CA VAL A 76 -5.32 -12.94 -5.53
C VAL A 76 -5.82 -13.43 -6.89
N PHE A 77 -6.73 -12.68 -7.54
CA PHE A 77 -7.35 -13.13 -8.79
C PHE A 77 -6.68 -12.53 -10.04
N GLY A 78 -5.64 -11.70 -9.90
CA GLY A 78 -4.90 -11.12 -11.02
C GLY A 78 -5.78 -10.25 -11.93
N SER A 79 -6.76 -9.53 -11.37
CA SER A 79 -7.68 -8.69 -12.13
C SER A 79 -6.95 -7.55 -12.82
N TYR A 80 -7.13 -7.40 -14.12
CA TYR A 80 -6.57 -6.29 -14.92
C TYR A 80 -7.31 -4.96 -14.76
N ARG A 81 -8.32 -4.88 -13.88
CA ARG A 81 -8.99 -3.61 -13.56
C ARG A 81 -8.13 -2.64 -12.75
N CYS A 82 -7.05 -3.13 -12.15
CA CYS A 82 -6.08 -2.34 -11.38
C CYS A 82 -4.66 -2.88 -11.60
N ASP A 83 -3.70 -2.22 -11.00
CA ASP A 83 -2.28 -2.54 -11.01
C ASP A 83 -1.78 -3.16 -9.68
N CYS A 84 -2.72 -3.58 -8.80
CA CYS A 84 -2.37 -3.96 -7.43
C CYS A 84 -1.51 -5.22 -7.38
N GLY A 85 -1.88 -6.28 -8.11
CA GLY A 85 -1.12 -7.53 -8.12
C GLY A 85 0.31 -7.34 -8.65
N GLU A 86 0.48 -6.61 -9.75
CA GLU A 86 1.81 -6.30 -10.29
C GLU A 86 2.64 -5.45 -9.32
N GLN A 87 2.00 -4.48 -8.64
CA GLN A 87 2.68 -3.68 -7.62
C GLN A 87 3.09 -4.50 -6.40
N LEU A 88 2.28 -5.51 -6.02
CA LEU A 88 2.61 -6.43 -4.93
C LEU A 88 3.83 -7.28 -5.28
N ALA A 89 3.82 -7.91 -6.46
CA ALA A 89 4.92 -8.72 -6.99
C ALA A 89 6.22 -7.90 -7.06
N PHE A 90 6.18 -6.76 -7.73
CA PHE A 90 7.32 -5.84 -7.85
C PHE A 90 7.89 -5.43 -6.48
N ALA A 91 7.00 -5.13 -5.52
CA ALA A 91 7.44 -4.72 -4.18
C ALA A 91 8.12 -5.86 -3.42
N LEU A 92 7.62 -7.10 -3.52
CA LEU A 92 8.25 -8.27 -2.89
C LEU A 92 9.62 -8.56 -3.49
N GLU A 93 9.75 -8.56 -4.82
CA GLU A 93 11.05 -8.73 -5.50
C GLU A 93 12.07 -7.68 -5.06
N LEU A 94 11.68 -6.41 -5.06
CA LEU A 94 12.57 -5.32 -4.68
C LEU A 94 12.98 -5.36 -3.20
N ILE A 95 12.03 -5.67 -2.30
CA ILE A 95 12.29 -5.82 -0.87
C ILE A 95 13.19 -7.02 -0.59
N HIS A 96 13.00 -8.15 -1.30
CA HIS A 96 13.91 -9.29 -1.19
C HIS A 96 15.32 -8.91 -1.63
N ALA A 97 15.44 -8.18 -2.72
CA ALA A 97 16.72 -7.78 -3.29
C ALA A 97 17.47 -6.71 -2.48
N GLU A 98 16.77 -5.71 -1.91
CA GLU A 98 17.39 -4.55 -1.27
C GLU A 98 17.34 -4.58 0.26
N GLY A 99 16.54 -5.43 0.86
CA GLY A 99 16.25 -5.45 2.31
C GLY A 99 15.17 -4.44 2.68
N GLY A 100 14.21 -4.88 3.50
CA GLY A 100 13.10 -4.05 3.93
C GLY A 100 11.86 -4.84 4.30
N THR A 101 10.69 -4.18 4.32
CA THR A 101 9.42 -4.76 4.78
C THR A 101 8.25 -4.31 3.89
N LEU A 102 7.43 -5.27 3.47
CA LEU A 102 6.10 -5.03 2.95
C LEU A 102 5.09 -5.19 4.08
N LEU A 103 4.30 -4.15 4.33
CA LEU A 103 3.19 -4.19 5.28
C LEU A 103 1.89 -4.31 4.49
N TYR A 104 1.27 -5.51 4.52
CA TYR A 104 0.00 -5.80 3.88
C TYR A 104 -1.15 -5.39 4.82
N LEU A 105 -1.88 -4.34 4.45
CA LEU A 105 -2.89 -3.70 5.28
C LEU A 105 -4.27 -4.23 4.90
N ARG A 106 -4.88 -5.01 5.80
CA ARG A 106 -6.24 -5.52 5.68
C ARG A 106 -7.26 -4.49 6.17
N GLY A 107 -8.54 -4.69 5.84
CA GLY A 107 -9.59 -3.70 6.11
C GLY A 107 -9.55 -2.47 5.19
N GLN A 108 -8.70 -2.50 4.15
CA GLN A 108 -8.51 -1.37 3.21
C GLN A 108 -9.03 -1.64 1.79
N GLU A 109 -9.80 -2.73 1.61
CA GLU A 109 -10.37 -3.10 0.32
C GLU A 109 -11.20 -1.96 -0.29
N GLY A 110 -11.00 -1.71 -1.59
CA GLY A 110 -11.70 -0.64 -2.29
C GLY A 110 -11.44 0.76 -1.71
N ARG A 111 -10.27 1.01 -1.13
CA ARG A 111 -9.92 2.23 -0.37
C ARG A 111 -10.72 2.37 0.93
N GLY A 112 -11.00 1.25 1.59
CA GLY A 112 -11.71 1.19 2.87
C GLY A 112 -13.23 1.12 2.76
N ILE A 113 -13.80 1.05 1.55
CA ILE A 113 -15.27 0.88 1.37
C ILE A 113 -15.72 -0.58 1.46
N GLY A 114 -14.78 -1.51 1.47
CA GLY A 114 -15.01 -2.95 1.53
C GLY A 114 -15.33 -3.61 0.19
N LEU A 115 -15.20 -4.95 0.13
CA LEU A 115 -15.32 -5.73 -1.10
C LEU A 115 -16.71 -5.61 -1.75
N ALA A 116 -17.77 -5.69 -0.96
CA ALA A 116 -19.14 -5.64 -1.49
C ALA A 116 -19.42 -4.30 -2.22
N ASN A 117 -19.01 -3.19 -1.62
CA ASN A 117 -19.19 -1.88 -2.23
C ASN A 117 -18.25 -1.67 -3.42
N LYS A 118 -17.03 -2.22 -3.38
CA LYS A 118 -16.13 -2.22 -4.53
C LYS A 118 -16.75 -2.92 -5.75
N ILE A 119 -17.42 -4.05 -5.56
CA ILE A 119 -18.11 -4.75 -6.67
C ILE A 119 -19.30 -3.94 -7.18
N LYS A 120 -20.06 -3.25 -6.31
CA LYS A 120 -21.11 -2.30 -6.75
C LYS A 120 -20.52 -1.13 -7.54
N ALA A 121 -19.38 -0.57 -7.11
CA ALA A 121 -18.69 0.48 -7.85
C ALA A 121 -18.23 -0.02 -9.23
N TYR A 122 -17.78 -1.26 -9.34
CA TYR A 122 -17.44 -1.86 -10.64
C TYR A 122 -18.63 -1.92 -11.59
N ALA A 123 -19.82 -2.28 -11.10
CA ALA A 123 -21.05 -2.27 -11.93
C ALA A 123 -21.40 -0.86 -12.44
N LEU A 124 -21.23 0.17 -11.61
CA LEU A 124 -21.41 1.56 -12.03
C LEU A 124 -20.36 2.00 -13.06
N GLN A 125 -19.10 1.57 -12.89
CA GLN A 125 -18.05 1.84 -13.88
C GLN A 125 -18.35 1.20 -15.25
N GLU A 126 -18.93 0.00 -15.28
CA GLU A 126 -19.42 -0.65 -16.51
C GLU A 126 -20.57 0.14 -17.15
N ALA A 127 -21.37 0.85 -16.35
CA ALA A 127 -22.39 1.77 -16.82
C ALA A 127 -21.84 3.15 -17.25
N GLY A 128 -20.51 3.38 -17.16
CA GLY A 128 -19.85 4.57 -17.70
C GLY A 128 -19.31 5.56 -16.66
N PHE A 129 -19.61 5.40 -15.37
CA PHE A 129 -19.07 6.26 -14.31
C PHE A 129 -17.55 6.09 -14.15
N ASP A 130 -16.85 7.12 -13.68
CA ASP A 130 -15.47 6.97 -13.21
C ASP A 130 -15.42 6.42 -11.77
N THR A 131 -14.21 6.16 -11.24
CA THR A 131 -14.06 5.58 -9.89
C THR A 131 -14.57 6.51 -8.78
N VAL A 132 -14.43 7.83 -8.95
CA VAL A 132 -14.88 8.83 -7.96
C VAL A 132 -16.39 8.96 -8.04
N GLU A 133 -16.92 9.15 -9.22
CA GLU A 133 -18.37 9.24 -9.49
C GLU A 133 -19.13 8.00 -9.01
N ALA A 134 -18.57 6.79 -9.23
CA ALA A 134 -19.17 5.56 -8.74
C ALA A 134 -19.28 5.52 -7.22
N ASN A 135 -18.26 5.99 -6.48
CA ASN A 135 -18.32 6.07 -5.04
C ASN A 135 -19.32 7.13 -4.56
N GLU A 136 -19.38 8.30 -5.20
CA GLU A 136 -20.33 9.36 -4.90
C GLU A 136 -21.77 8.89 -5.10
N GLN A 137 -22.05 8.16 -6.19
CA GLN A 137 -23.37 7.57 -6.44
C GLN A 137 -23.80 6.57 -5.37
N LEU A 138 -22.84 5.89 -4.74
CA LEU A 138 -23.09 4.96 -3.64
C LEU A 138 -23.14 5.66 -2.26
N GLY A 139 -22.93 6.97 -2.19
CA GLY A 139 -22.84 7.72 -0.93
C GLY A 139 -21.59 7.34 -0.10
N LEU A 140 -20.53 6.89 -0.76
CA LEU A 140 -19.31 6.40 -0.12
C LEU A 140 -18.16 7.43 -0.23
N PRO A 141 -17.25 7.48 0.74
CA PRO A 141 -16.08 8.34 0.66
C PRO A 141 -15.16 7.91 -0.49
N VAL A 142 -14.41 8.86 -1.04
CA VAL A 142 -13.42 8.61 -2.10
C VAL A 142 -12.24 7.78 -1.54
N ASP A 143 -11.84 8.05 -0.30
CA ASP A 143 -10.81 7.29 0.42
C ASP A 143 -11.08 7.33 1.94
N ALA A 144 -11.36 6.17 2.52
CA ALA A 144 -11.62 5.98 3.94
C ALA A 144 -10.44 5.29 4.67
N ARG A 145 -9.29 5.10 4.00
CA ARG A 145 -8.15 4.39 4.60
C ARG A 145 -7.51 5.19 5.71
N SER A 146 -7.12 4.49 6.78
CA SER A 146 -6.22 4.97 7.82
C SER A 146 -4.86 4.29 7.70
N TYR A 147 -3.79 5.01 7.99
CA TYR A 147 -2.42 4.46 8.05
C TYR A 147 -1.83 4.54 9.47
N THR A 148 -2.65 4.85 10.47
CA THR A 148 -2.21 5.00 11.87
C THR A 148 -1.63 3.69 12.40
N ALA A 149 -2.35 2.57 12.22
CA ALA A 149 -1.85 1.24 12.58
C ALA A 149 -0.54 0.91 11.86
N ALA A 150 -0.40 1.27 10.57
CA ALA A 150 0.82 1.03 9.83
C ALA A 150 2.03 1.76 10.43
N GLY A 151 1.86 3.03 10.80
CA GLY A 151 2.92 3.80 11.46
C GLY A 151 3.31 3.19 12.80
N GLN A 152 2.33 2.77 13.60
CA GLN A 152 2.60 2.16 14.89
C GLN A 152 3.31 0.79 14.76
N ILE A 153 2.88 -0.04 13.80
CA ILE A 153 3.54 -1.32 13.50
C ILE A 153 5.00 -1.08 13.12
N LEU A 154 5.28 -0.10 12.25
CA LEU A 154 6.65 0.23 11.86
C LEU A 154 7.48 0.71 13.06
N ALA A 155 6.91 1.51 13.95
CA ALA A 155 7.56 1.96 15.18
C ALA A 155 7.89 0.78 16.13
N GLU A 156 6.94 -0.14 16.34
CA GLU A 156 7.14 -1.35 17.14
C GLU A 156 8.21 -2.30 16.53
N MET A 157 8.33 -2.30 15.19
CA MET A 157 9.39 -3.00 14.48
C MET A 157 10.75 -2.26 14.52
N GLY A 158 10.83 -1.08 15.14
CA GLY A 158 12.04 -0.23 15.18
C GLY A 158 12.37 0.47 13.86
N LEU A 159 11.41 0.59 12.95
CA LEU A 159 11.56 1.20 11.63
C LEU A 159 11.15 2.68 11.66
N HIS A 160 11.96 3.52 12.30
CA HIS A 160 11.68 4.95 12.49
C HIS A 160 12.07 5.81 11.29
N GLU A 161 13.03 5.36 10.49
CA GLU A 161 13.46 6.00 9.24
C GLU A 161 13.38 4.98 8.10
N VAL A 162 12.67 5.34 7.03
CA VAL A 162 12.37 4.40 5.93
C VAL A 162 12.50 5.06 4.55
N ARG A 163 12.78 4.26 3.54
CA ARG A 163 12.58 4.57 2.13
C ARG A 163 11.21 4.04 1.74
N LEU A 164 10.28 4.90 1.35
CA LEU A 164 8.90 4.51 1.08
C LEU A 164 8.69 4.19 -0.40
N LEU A 165 8.36 2.93 -0.71
CA LEU A 165 8.02 2.46 -2.06
C LEU A 165 6.57 2.85 -2.37
N SER A 166 6.36 4.02 -3.00
CA SER A 166 5.03 4.56 -3.29
C SER A 166 5.08 5.72 -4.28
N ASN A 167 4.02 5.84 -5.10
CA ASN A 167 3.75 7.01 -5.96
C ASN A 167 2.73 7.97 -5.33
N ASN A 168 2.22 7.64 -4.13
CA ASN A 168 1.22 8.45 -3.44
C ASN A 168 1.87 9.32 -2.35
N PRO A 169 1.94 10.66 -2.52
CA PRO A 169 2.53 11.55 -1.53
C PRO A 169 1.74 11.60 -0.20
N ASP A 170 0.44 11.33 -0.22
CA ASP A 170 -0.37 11.29 1.01
C ASP A 170 0.10 10.20 1.99
N LYS A 171 0.59 9.07 1.49
CA LYS A 171 1.17 8.02 2.36
C LYS A 171 2.40 8.52 3.12
N GLN A 172 3.25 9.35 2.51
CA GLN A 172 4.38 9.97 3.18
C GLN A 172 3.92 10.86 4.33
N ASN A 173 2.93 11.73 4.08
CA ASN A 173 2.40 12.65 5.09
C ASN A 173 1.77 11.90 6.27
N ARG A 174 1.02 10.84 6.00
CA ARG A 174 0.37 10.04 7.05
C ARG A 174 1.37 9.24 7.89
N LEU A 175 2.45 8.73 7.29
CA LEU A 175 3.54 8.09 8.03
C LEU A 175 4.29 9.09 8.91
N ALA A 176 4.56 10.29 8.40
CA ALA A 176 5.18 11.36 9.20
C ALA A 176 4.32 11.74 10.41
N GLN A 177 2.99 11.82 10.25
CA GLN A 177 2.06 12.05 11.36
C GLN A 177 2.07 10.91 12.39
N ALA A 178 2.37 9.69 11.97
CA ALA A 178 2.52 8.53 12.83
C ALA A 178 3.95 8.36 13.41
N GLY A 179 4.84 9.35 13.21
CA GLY A 179 6.18 9.35 13.78
C GLY A 179 7.25 8.60 12.99
N VAL A 180 6.96 8.19 11.75
CA VAL A 180 7.92 7.51 10.87
C VAL A 180 8.48 8.50 9.84
N THR A 181 9.79 8.69 9.83
CA THR A 181 10.49 9.57 8.89
C THR A 181 10.68 8.87 7.54
N VAL A 182 10.12 9.45 6.47
CA VAL A 182 10.38 9.00 5.10
C VAL A 182 11.53 9.80 4.52
N VAL A 183 12.71 9.15 4.44
CA VAL A 183 13.95 9.80 3.94
C VAL A 183 14.03 9.82 2.41
N GLU A 184 13.30 8.93 1.74
CA GLU A 184 13.26 8.82 0.28
C GLU A 184 11.93 8.22 -0.18
N MET A 185 11.35 8.78 -1.25
CA MET A 185 10.24 8.17 -1.99
C MET A 185 10.80 7.39 -3.17
N VAL A 186 10.56 6.07 -3.18
CA VAL A 186 10.95 5.18 -4.27
C VAL A 186 9.73 4.91 -5.15
N PRO A 187 9.79 5.18 -6.48
CA PRO A 187 8.64 4.96 -7.34
C PRO A 187 8.25 3.48 -7.46
N THR A 188 6.97 3.21 -7.58
CA THR A 188 6.37 1.89 -7.85
C THR A 188 5.65 1.96 -9.18
N GLU A 189 6.37 2.07 -10.27
CA GLU A 189 5.76 2.09 -11.59
C GLU A 189 5.76 0.69 -12.19
N VAL A 190 4.59 0.22 -12.54
CA VAL A 190 4.40 -0.99 -13.32
C VAL A 190 3.74 -0.60 -14.64
N PRO A 191 4.01 -1.31 -15.75
CA PRO A 191 3.44 -0.97 -17.05
C PRO A 191 1.91 -0.88 -17.00
N SER A 192 1.35 0.17 -17.60
CA SER A 192 -0.09 0.30 -17.74
C SER A 192 -0.62 -0.59 -18.85
N ARG A 193 -1.87 -1.06 -18.71
CA ARG A 193 -2.59 -1.87 -19.68
C ARG A 193 -3.84 -1.14 -20.14
N GLU A 194 -4.36 -1.47 -21.30
CA GLU A 194 -5.60 -0.90 -21.80
C GLU A 194 -6.74 -1.00 -20.78
N GLN A 195 -6.83 -2.16 -20.07
CA GLN A 195 -7.89 -2.45 -19.11
C GLN A 195 -7.80 -1.63 -17.81
N ASN A 196 -6.61 -1.15 -17.42
CA ASN A 196 -6.42 -0.35 -16.20
C ASN A 196 -6.07 1.12 -16.47
N LEU A 197 -5.90 1.51 -17.74
CA LEU A 197 -5.50 2.87 -18.12
C LEU A 197 -6.44 3.93 -17.54
N ARG A 198 -7.76 3.73 -17.66
CA ARG A 198 -8.77 4.65 -17.12
C ARG A 198 -8.67 4.76 -15.58
N TYR A 199 -8.42 3.66 -14.90
CA TYR A 199 -8.22 3.63 -13.45
C TYR A 199 -6.96 4.39 -13.03
N LEU A 200 -5.84 4.19 -13.75
CA LEU A 200 -4.58 4.88 -13.51
C LEU A 200 -4.68 6.38 -13.82
N GLN A 201 -5.40 6.73 -14.90
CA GLN A 201 -5.69 8.12 -15.24
C GLN A 201 -6.47 8.81 -14.11
N THR A 202 -7.50 8.17 -13.55
CA THR A 202 -8.25 8.70 -12.40
C THR A 202 -7.35 8.91 -11.18
N LYS A 203 -6.41 7.97 -10.91
CA LYS A 203 -5.43 8.13 -9.83
C LYS A 203 -4.54 9.36 -10.05
N LYS A 204 -4.09 9.59 -11.29
CA LYS A 204 -3.25 10.73 -11.64
C LYS A 204 -4.00 12.05 -11.55
N ASP A 205 -5.17 12.15 -12.16
CA ASP A 205 -5.89 13.42 -12.37
C ASP A 205 -6.70 13.85 -11.14
N ARG A 206 -7.19 12.89 -10.36
CA ARG A 206 -8.12 13.14 -9.25
C ARG A 206 -7.54 12.84 -7.87
N MET A 207 -6.32 12.28 -7.77
CA MET A 207 -5.74 11.78 -6.51
C MET A 207 -4.25 12.08 -6.36
N ASP A 208 -3.71 13.00 -7.12
CA ASP A 208 -2.31 13.50 -7.05
C ASP A 208 -1.23 12.40 -7.12
N HIS A 209 -1.54 11.24 -7.70
CA HIS A 209 -0.55 10.19 -7.88
C HIS A 209 0.48 10.60 -8.95
N ARG A 210 1.75 10.45 -8.65
CA ARG A 210 2.84 10.69 -9.60
C ARG A 210 3.03 9.45 -10.47
N LEU A 211 2.36 9.40 -11.63
CA LEU A 211 2.42 8.28 -12.57
C LEU A 211 2.87 8.77 -13.96
N ALA A 212 3.89 8.09 -14.52
CA ALA A 212 4.20 8.16 -15.94
C ALA A 212 3.35 7.09 -16.64
N LEU A 213 2.27 7.52 -17.32
CA LEU A 213 1.38 6.60 -18.03
C LEU A 213 1.91 6.36 -19.44
N GLU A 214 2.71 5.31 -19.62
CA GLU A 214 3.07 4.78 -20.93
C GLU A 214 2.27 3.51 -21.18
N VAL A 215 1.56 3.45 -22.30
CA VAL A 215 0.85 2.23 -22.73
C VAL A 215 1.82 1.42 -23.57
N GLU A 216 2.26 0.27 -23.08
CA GLU A 216 2.96 -0.66 -23.94
C GLU A 216 2.00 -1.16 -25.04
N PRO A 217 2.39 -1.09 -26.32
CA PRO A 217 1.58 -1.65 -27.38
C PRO A 217 1.43 -3.16 -27.13
N VAL A 218 0.19 -3.63 -27.10
CA VAL A 218 -0.13 -5.05 -26.94
C VAL A 218 0.61 -5.82 -28.04
N SER A 219 1.69 -6.52 -27.70
CA SER A 219 2.32 -7.48 -28.59
C SER A 219 1.34 -8.65 -28.73
N ASN A 220 0.67 -8.73 -29.84
CA ASN A 220 -0.23 -9.84 -30.19
C ASN A 220 0.47 -11.17 -29.92
N GLY A 221 0.03 -11.93 -28.91
CA GLY A 221 0.26 -13.36 -28.84
C GLY A 221 1.14 -13.90 -27.70
N LYS A 222 1.54 -13.12 -26.69
CA LYS A 222 2.08 -13.71 -25.46
C LYS A 222 1.25 -13.24 -24.27
N THR A 223 0.50 -14.16 -23.69
CA THR A 223 0.05 -14.07 -22.31
C THR A 223 1.30 -13.77 -21.48
N PRO A 224 1.35 -12.68 -20.66
CA PRO A 224 2.46 -12.50 -19.74
C PRO A 224 2.59 -13.76 -18.91
N ALA A 225 3.82 -14.27 -18.77
CA ALA A 225 4.08 -15.41 -17.93
C ALA A 225 3.48 -15.15 -16.56
N SER A 226 2.72 -16.10 -16.06
CA SER A 226 2.23 -16.09 -14.69
C SER A 226 3.48 -15.90 -13.79
N PRO A 227 3.42 -15.07 -12.74
CA PRO A 227 4.50 -15.02 -11.76
C PRO A 227 4.78 -16.37 -11.10
N PHE A 228 3.95 -17.38 -11.38
CA PHE A 228 4.08 -18.77 -10.94
C PHE A 228 4.69 -19.71 -12.00
N ASP A 229 5.03 -19.22 -13.21
CA ASP A 229 5.59 -20.05 -14.29
C ASP A 229 7.11 -20.23 -14.23
N ASN A 230 7.79 -19.72 -13.22
CA ASN A 230 9.22 -19.97 -13.01
C ASN A 230 9.42 -21.28 -12.24
N ASN A 231 9.25 -22.41 -12.95
CA ASN A 231 9.95 -23.64 -12.60
C ASN A 231 9.98 -24.61 -13.76
N GLN A 232 11.08 -24.59 -14.52
CA GLN A 232 11.70 -25.77 -15.16
C GLN A 232 13.05 -25.33 -15.74
N ASP A 233 14.11 -25.50 -14.95
CA ASP A 233 15.30 -26.34 -15.27
C ASP A 233 16.23 -26.37 -14.05
#